data_a21c78cd6ef1636509f67eaeb854799f
#
_entry.id   a21c78cd6ef1636509f67eaeb854799f
#
_cell.length_a   1.000
_cell.length_b   1.000
_cell.length_c   1.000
_cell.angle_alpha   90.00
_cell.angle_beta   90.00
_cell.angle_gamma   90.00
#
_symmetry.space_group_name_H-M   'P 1'
#
loop_
_entity.id
_entity.type
_entity.pdbx_description
1 polymer ?
#
loop_
_entity_poly.entity_id
_entity_poly.type
_entity_poly.pdbx_seq_one_letter_code
_entity_poly.pdbx_strand_id
1 'polypeptide(L)'
;MVKLVPTGRLTLIVTALLVLAPAAHAAATRYGELTVRAPGTPGSHVLPPQRAPFAFDLVGARWIARPGAAVAVRTRAAAGAWSQWTTLVADRGGAVAHADPAWLAGSRVLQVRVRGPLRRVRVAFVAAGRSPLRRLRGLAAAPGEPAIVSRAGWGADEALKRAPPRYAEATHMVFIHHTDTPNGYAAADVPAIIRSIYTYHVRSNGWNDIGYNFLVDQYGRVFEGRAGGVDRPVIGAQTLGFNAGSVGIAVIGDGALAPLTTATRDALTSLIAWRLDLAHVDPLGHATLVSGGNDRYALGKSVAFRVVSGHRDALSTDCPGALIYADLDAIAAAAQATGSPKIVDASATPPGLGADATGALVPIAFRARVLGGAAWTVTVVDAHGAPVASGSGSGETLAWIWNGQRSDGTPLAASTPLSYRIEAYDATGVSALPLVASLGAEPTTVQAPPFSLSTNVISPDGDGVDDGTVIDYTLPGPSTVTIEIAAPDGTVAATLVSALTLPAGGQSARWGGEGPAGIVADGIYTVRLTVTDALGQVAERSQTVSVIRALRKLKLSRTDVGRNGAVTASWQQTQQATLSGDLSTGSRAPSALIAAV
;
A
#
# COMPACT_ATOMS: atom_id res chain seq x y z
N MET A 1 -23.76 80.36 0.37
CA MET A 1 -22.78 79.94 -0.66
C MET A 1 -21.83 78.96 0.04
N VAL A 2 -22.05 77.69 -0.14
CA VAL A 2 -21.19 76.61 0.38
C VAL A 2 -20.52 75.96 -0.80
N LYS A 3 -19.19 76.02 -0.85
CA LYS A 3 -18.38 75.35 -1.87
C LYS A 3 -18.15 73.92 -1.43
N LEU A 4 -18.63 72.96 -2.25
CA LEU A 4 -18.29 71.55 -2.15
C LEU A 4 -16.87 71.35 -2.69
N VAL A 5 -16.02 70.62 -1.90
CA VAL A 5 -14.74 70.08 -2.32
C VAL A 5 -14.92 68.62 -2.68
N PRO A 6 -14.44 68.11 -3.83
CA PRO A 6 -14.58 66.71 -4.18
C PRO A 6 -13.50 65.88 -3.51
N THR A 7 -13.91 64.83 -2.79
CA THR A 7 -13.03 63.80 -2.22
C THR A 7 -12.52 62.85 -3.31
N GLY A 8 -11.22 63.00 -3.65
CA GLY A 8 -10.54 62.04 -4.53
C GLY A 8 -10.27 60.73 -3.77
N ARG A 9 -10.72 59.62 -4.36
CA ARG A 9 -10.32 58.29 -3.93
C ARG A 9 -8.92 58.00 -4.42
N LEU A 10 -7.99 57.81 -3.50
CA LEU A 10 -6.64 57.32 -3.76
C LEU A 10 -6.69 55.79 -3.92
N THR A 11 -6.60 55.28 -5.16
CA THR A 11 -6.49 53.83 -5.40
C THR A 11 -5.01 53.45 -5.27
N LEU A 12 -4.67 52.79 -4.18
CA LEU A 12 -3.32 52.24 -3.97
C LEU A 12 -3.19 50.93 -4.78
N ILE A 13 -2.49 51.00 -5.92
CA ILE A 13 -2.12 49.79 -6.67
C ILE A 13 -0.87 49.22 -5.99
N VAL A 14 -1.03 48.15 -5.19
CA VAL A 14 0.10 47.36 -4.69
C VAL A 14 0.49 46.37 -5.78
N THR A 15 1.52 46.70 -6.53
CA THR A 15 2.17 45.78 -7.46
C THR A 15 3.01 44.78 -6.63
N ALA A 16 2.46 43.62 -6.34
CA ALA A 16 3.24 42.54 -5.75
C ALA A 16 4.22 42.01 -6.81
N LEU A 17 5.48 42.40 -6.70
CA LEU A 17 6.56 41.78 -7.47
C LEU A 17 6.75 40.35 -6.96
N LEU A 18 6.19 39.37 -7.67
CA LEU A 18 6.46 37.96 -7.40
C LEU A 18 7.90 37.69 -7.86
N VAL A 19 8.84 37.75 -6.96
CA VAL A 19 10.19 37.25 -7.21
C VAL A 19 10.11 35.75 -7.23
N LEU A 20 9.92 35.18 -8.40
CA LEU A 20 10.12 33.76 -8.66
C LEU A 20 11.60 33.45 -8.44
N ALA A 21 11.96 32.99 -7.23
CA ALA A 21 13.24 32.37 -7.02
C ALA A 21 13.38 31.21 -8.03
N PRO A 22 14.52 31.10 -8.75
CA PRO A 22 14.70 30.01 -9.69
C PRO A 22 14.55 28.70 -8.89
N ALA A 23 13.58 27.87 -9.29
CA ALA A 23 13.44 26.53 -8.77
C ALA A 23 14.76 25.82 -9.06
N ALA A 24 15.55 25.56 -8.01
CA ALA A 24 16.72 24.70 -8.15
C ALA A 24 16.20 23.35 -8.66
N HIS A 25 16.39 23.09 -9.93
CA HIS A 25 16.00 21.83 -10.55
C HIS A 25 16.76 20.73 -9.81
N ALA A 26 16.03 19.84 -9.11
CA ALA A 26 16.61 18.61 -8.60
C ALA A 26 17.27 17.93 -9.81
N ALA A 27 18.54 17.53 -9.68
CA ALA A 27 19.22 16.85 -10.77
C ALA A 27 18.35 15.65 -11.22
N ALA A 28 18.01 15.62 -12.50
CA ALA A 28 17.06 14.67 -13.05
C ALA A 28 17.48 13.24 -12.71
N THR A 29 16.58 12.48 -12.11
CA THR A 29 16.81 11.06 -11.82
C THR A 29 16.85 10.28 -13.14
N ARG A 30 17.93 9.52 -13.35
CA ARG A 30 18.11 8.68 -14.54
C ARG A 30 17.79 7.24 -14.19
N TYR A 31 17.07 6.59 -15.08
CA TYR A 31 16.71 5.17 -14.99
C TYR A 31 17.13 4.44 -16.25
N GLY A 32 17.62 3.20 -16.11
CA GLY A 32 17.93 2.32 -17.22
C GLY A 32 17.84 0.86 -16.81
N GLU A 33 17.61 -0.01 -17.77
CA GLU A 33 17.59 -1.47 -17.59
C GLU A 33 18.54 -2.16 -18.58
N LEU A 34 19.08 -3.29 -18.14
CA LEU A 34 19.77 -4.25 -18.99
C LEU A 34 19.21 -5.65 -18.75
N THR A 35 19.09 -6.43 -19.82
CA THR A 35 18.79 -7.86 -19.71
C THR A 35 20.09 -8.65 -19.81
N VAL A 36 20.43 -9.34 -18.72
CA VAL A 36 21.60 -10.21 -18.64
C VAL A 36 21.15 -11.64 -18.90
N ARG A 37 21.76 -12.30 -19.89
CA ARG A 37 21.50 -13.71 -20.20
C ARG A 37 22.34 -14.60 -19.29
N ALA A 38 21.74 -15.65 -18.76
CA ALA A 38 22.38 -16.65 -17.92
C ALA A 38 22.20 -18.06 -18.53
N PRO A 39 23.01 -19.05 -18.15
CA PRO A 39 23.03 -20.37 -18.81
C PRO A 39 21.71 -21.16 -18.67
N GLY A 40 20.91 -20.89 -17.65
CA GLY A 40 19.68 -21.64 -17.37
C GLY A 40 19.90 -23.01 -16.75
N THR A 41 21.10 -23.31 -16.33
CA THR A 41 21.49 -24.56 -15.67
C THR A 41 21.62 -24.39 -14.16
N PRO A 42 21.44 -25.46 -13.37
CA PRO A 42 21.74 -25.44 -11.94
C PRO A 42 23.19 -25.02 -11.67
N GLY A 43 23.47 -24.53 -10.47
CA GLY A 43 24.80 -24.10 -10.05
C GLY A 43 24.93 -22.58 -9.89
N SER A 44 26.15 -22.12 -9.69
CA SER A 44 26.50 -20.70 -9.55
C SER A 44 27.32 -20.24 -10.74
N HIS A 45 26.85 -19.22 -11.43
CA HIS A 45 27.48 -18.69 -12.66
C HIS A 45 27.77 -17.21 -12.49
N VAL A 46 29.04 -16.83 -12.65
CA VAL A 46 29.47 -15.44 -12.72
C VAL A 46 29.41 -15.01 -14.18
N LEU A 47 28.59 -14.00 -14.48
CA LEU A 47 28.39 -13.56 -15.87
C LEU A 47 29.41 -12.48 -16.26
N PRO A 48 29.66 -12.26 -17.55
CA PRO A 48 30.60 -11.23 -18.01
C PRO A 48 30.22 -9.84 -17.48
N PRO A 49 31.21 -8.98 -17.17
CA PRO A 49 30.94 -7.60 -16.75
C PRO A 49 30.11 -6.85 -17.78
N GLN A 50 29.17 -6.04 -17.29
CA GLN A 50 28.32 -5.17 -18.09
C GLN A 50 28.62 -3.72 -17.76
N ARG A 51 28.72 -2.86 -18.78
CA ARG A 51 28.84 -1.42 -18.58
C ARG A 51 27.45 -0.78 -18.60
N ALA A 52 27.08 -0.09 -17.52
CA ALA A 52 25.85 0.66 -17.49
C ALA A 52 25.92 1.87 -18.43
N PRO A 53 24.78 2.31 -19.01
CA PRO A 53 24.74 3.45 -19.94
C PRO A 53 25.13 4.78 -19.26
N PHE A 54 25.03 4.85 -17.94
CA PHE A 54 25.43 6.00 -17.12
C PHE A 54 25.99 5.53 -15.77
N ALA A 55 26.64 6.43 -15.02
CA ALA A 55 27.01 6.15 -13.64
C ALA A 55 25.72 6.07 -12.80
N PHE A 56 25.63 5.06 -11.93
CA PHE A 56 24.44 4.79 -11.12
C PHE A 56 24.81 4.66 -9.65
N ASP A 57 23.80 4.86 -8.80
CA ASP A 57 23.95 4.78 -7.36
C ASP A 57 23.17 3.61 -6.76
N LEU A 58 22.08 3.19 -7.43
CA LEU A 58 21.24 2.08 -6.99
C LEU A 58 21.10 1.07 -8.12
N VAL A 59 21.17 -0.21 -7.76
CA VAL A 59 20.94 -1.35 -8.65
C VAL A 59 19.94 -2.30 -8.02
N GLY A 60 18.97 -2.74 -8.81
CA GLY A 60 18.03 -3.79 -8.44
C GLY A 60 17.90 -4.81 -9.56
N ALA A 61 17.21 -5.91 -9.29
CA ALA A 61 17.01 -6.93 -10.31
C ALA A 61 15.64 -7.60 -10.16
N ARG A 62 15.17 -8.15 -11.29
CA ARG A 62 13.98 -9.00 -11.33
C ARG A 62 14.23 -10.20 -12.26
N TRP A 63 13.62 -11.33 -11.90
CA TRP A 63 13.74 -12.57 -12.68
C TRP A 63 12.50 -13.45 -12.46
N ILE A 64 12.30 -14.42 -13.33
CA ILE A 64 11.26 -15.44 -13.11
C ILE A 64 11.61 -16.22 -11.85
N ALA A 65 10.69 -16.23 -10.88
CA ALA A 65 10.88 -16.93 -9.61
C ALA A 65 11.08 -18.44 -9.85
N ARG A 66 12.14 -18.99 -9.24
CA ARG A 66 12.46 -20.41 -9.28
C ARG A 66 12.98 -20.85 -7.91
N PRO A 67 12.63 -22.05 -7.43
CA PRO A 67 13.18 -22.56 -6.16
C PRO A 67 14.70 -22.54 -6.17
N GLY A 68 15.31 -22.00 -5.11
CA GLY A 68 16.77 -21.92 -4.95
C GLY A 68 17.48 -20.93 -5.87
N ALA A 69 16.75 -20.16 -6.68
CA ALA A 69 17.34 -19.11 -7.50
C ALA A 69 17.71 -17.90 -6.65
N ALA A 70 18.91 -17.36 -6.89
CA ALA A 70 19.40 -16.14 -6.26
C ALA A 70 20.25 -15.33 -7.25
N VAL A 71 20.28 -14.03 -7.05
CA VAL A 71 21.08 -13.09 -7.83
C VAL A 71 21.94 -12.28 -6.89
N ALA A 72 23.21 -12.15 -7.20
CA ALA A 72 24.12 -11.24 -6.53
C ALA A 72 24.79 -10.33 -7.55
N VAL A 73 25.12 -9.14 -7.14
CA VAL A 73 25.80 -8.14 -7.95
C VAL A 73 27.06 -7.66 -7.26
N ARG A 74 28.05 -7.28 -8.05
CA ARG A 74 29.15 -6.42 -7.59
C ARG A 74 29.40 -5.35 -8.64
N THR A 75 29.89 -4.23 -8.20
CA THR A 75 30.05 -3.07 -9.05
C THR A 75 31.43 -2.44 -8.89
N ARG A 76 31.78 -1.58 -9.82
CA ARG A 76 32.93 -0.67 -9.70
C ARG A 76 32.68 0.64 -10.44
N ALA A 77 33.42 1.66 -10.09
CA ALA A 77 33.56 2.86 -10.91
C ALA A 77 34.19 2.50 -12.28
N ALA A 78 34.23 3.45 -13.19
CA ALA A 78 34.81 3.21 -14.54
C ALA A 78 36.25 2.67 -14.48
N ALA A 79 37.04 3.17 -13.52
CA ALA A 79 38.36 2.65 -13.15
C ALA A 79 38.33 2.42 -11.62
N GLY A 80 38.85 1.27 -11.16
CA GLY A 80 38.91 0.95 -9.75
C GLY A 80 38.65 -0.52 -9.42
N ALA A 81 38.73 -0.85 -8.14
CA ALA A 81 38.49 -2.19 -7.64
C ALA A 81 36.98 -2.55 -7.68
N TRP A 82 36.70 -3.85 -7.74
CA TRP A 82 35.33 -4.35 -7.53
C TRP A 82 34.90 -4.22 -6.09
N SER A 83 33.63 -3.86 -5.88
CA SER A 83 32.98 -3.99 -4.58
C SER A 83 32.91 -5.47 -4.15
N GLN A 84 32.58 -5.71 -2.89
CA GLN A 84 32.12 -7.02 -2.46
C GLN A 84 30.85 -7.41 -3.21
N TRP A 85 30.55 -8.72 -3.24
CA TRP A 85 29.31 -9.24 -3.76
C TRP A 85 28.15 -8.90 -2.81
N THR A 86 27.12 -8.23 -3.34
CA THR A 86 25.86 -7.97 -2.64
C THR A 86 24.81 -8.93 -3.20
N THR A 87 24.24 -9.76 -2.36
CA THR A 87 23.08 -10.60 -2.72
C THR A 87 21.84 -9.73 -2.74
N LEU A 88 21.08 -9.79 -3.82
CA LEU A 88 19.81 -9.08 -3.94
C LEU A 88 18.72 -9.99 -3.39
N VAL A 89 18.18 -9.62 -2.23
CA VAL A 89 17.07 -10.33 -1.58
C VAL A 89 15.79 -10.04 -2.34
N ALA A 90 15.04 -11.08 -2.70
CA ALA A 90 13.81 -10.93 -3.45
C ALA A 90 12.61 -11.48 -2.68
N ASP A 91 11.51 -10.77 -2.76
CA ASP A 91 10.22 -11.27 -2.31
C ASP A 91 9.80 -12.48 -3.15
N ARG A 92 9.32 -13.52 -2.47
CA ARG A 92 8.96 -14.81 -3.09
C ARG A 92 7.48 -14.92 -3.45
N GLY A 93 6.72 -13.83 -3.32
CA GLY A 93 5.26 -13.85 -3.40
C GLY A 93 4.64 -13.86 -4.80
N GLY A 94 5.41 -14.04 -5.89
CA GLY A 94 4.87 -13.98 -7.24
C GLY A 94 5.66 -14.77 -8.28
N ALA A 95 5.12 -14.88 -9.52
CA ALA A 95 5.81 -15.50 -10.66
C ALA A 95 7.12 -14.79 -11.03
N VAL A 96 7.21 -13.50 -10.74
CA VAL A 96 8.41 -12.68 -10.90
C VAL A 96 8.93 -12.31 -9.53
N ALA A 97 10.20 -12.65 -9.28
CA ALA A 97 10.92 -12.21 -8.10
C ALA A 97 11.40 -10.77 -8.33
N HIS A 98 11.00 -9.86 -7.47
CA HIS A 98 11.46 -8.48 -7.42
C HIS A 98 12.41 -8.34 -6.23
N ALA A 99 13.68 -8.06 -6.52
CA ALA A 99 14.65 -7.90 -5.46
C ALA A 99 14.61 -6.49 -4.86
N ASP A 100 14.88 -6.39 -3.57
CA ASP A 100 15.21 -5.13 -2.94
C ASP A 100 16.47 -4.54 -3.58
N PRO A 101 16.51 -3.24 -3.87
CA PRO A 101 17.62 -2.64 -4.57
C PRO A 101 18.79 -2.34 -3.65
N ALA A 102 20.02 -2.59 -4.10
CA ALA A 102 21.23 -2.24 -3.39
C ALA A 102 21.71 -0.82 -3.76
N TRP A 103 22.11 -0.03 -2.76
CA TRP A 103 22.77 1.26 -2.96
C TRP A 103 24.29 1.07 -3.12
N LEU A 104 24.81 1.33 -4.30
CA LEU A 104 26.21 1.13 -4.68
C LEU A 104 26.74 2.37 -5.42
N ALA A 105 26.80 3.49 -4.69
CA ALA A 105 27.03 4.83 -5.22
C ALA A 105 28.26 4.96 -6.13
N GLY A 106 28.10 5.72 -7.22
CA GLY A 106 29.18 6.06 -8.15
C GLY A 106 29.62 4.92 -9.06
N SER A 107 28.84 3.86 -9.17
CA SER A 107 29.14 2.68 -9.99
C SER A 107 28.95 2.93 -11.48
N ARG A 108 29.74 2.26 -12.31
CA ARG A 108 29.66 2.36 -13.78
C ARG A 108 29.64 1.01 -14.48
N VAL A 109 30.26 0.02 -13.86
CA VAL A 109 30.34 -1.35 -14.36
C VAL A 109 29.79 -2.28 -13.31
N LEU A 110 28.95 -3.23 -13.71
CA LEU A 110 28.46 -4.26 -12.83
C LEU A 110 28.83 -5.64 -13.33
N GLN A 111 28.87 -6.59 -12.42
CA GLN A 111 28.95 -8.01 -12.71
C GLN A 111 27.85 -8.72 -11.91
N VAL A 112 27.17 -9.66 -12.58
CA VAL A 112 26.07 -10.42 -12.01
C VAL A 112 26.52 -11.85 -11.76
N ARG A 113 26.19 -12.37 -10.59
CA ARG A 113 26.31 -13.79 -10.27
C ARG A 113 24.90 -14.35 -10.06
N VAL A 114 24.57 -15.37 -10.81
CA VAL A 114 23.27 -16.06 -10.68
C VAL A 114 23.50 -17.42 -10.03
N ARG A 115 22.54 -17.85 -9.22
CA ARG A 115 22.46 -19.21 -8.66
C ARG A 115 21.16 -19.83 -9.12
N GLY A 116 21.21 -21.12 -9.50
CA GLY A 116 20.02 -21.84 -9.96
C GLY A 116 19.71 -21.64 -11.45
N PRO A 117 18.60 -22.23 -11.94
CA PRO A 117 18.32 -22.36 -13.38
C PRO A 117 17.71 -21.08 -13.98
N LEU A 118 18.37 -19.95 -13.80
CA LEU A 118 17.97 -18.67 -14.37
C LEU A 118 18.51 -18.52 -15.80
N ARG A 119 17.64 -18.11 -16.73
CA ARG A 119 18.02 -17.83 -18.14
C ARG A 119 18.17 -16.34 -18.42
N ARG A 120 17.43 -15.50 -17.70
CA ARG A 120 17.41 -14.04 -17.86
C ARG A 120 17.25 -13.37 -16.51
N VAL A 121 18.02 -12.32 -16.31
CA VAL A 121 17.88 -11.38 -15.18
C VAL A 121 17.77 -9.98 -15.77
N ARG A 122 16.73 -9.25 -15.43
CA ARG A 122 16.63 -7.83 -15.73
C ARG A 122 17.24 -7.05 -14.59
N VAL A 123 18.22 -6.23 -14.91
CA VAL A 123 18.92 -5.40 -13.92
C VAL A 123 18.58 -3.94 -14.19
N ALA A 124 18.04 -3.28 -13.19
CA ALA A 124 17.68 -1.87 -13.23
C ALA A 124 18.76 -1.03 -12.55
N PHE A 125 19.02 0.14 -13.08
CA PHE A 125 19.96 1.13 -12.56
C PHE A 125 19.27 2.45 -12.33
N VAL A 126 19.54 3.08 -11.20
CA VAL A 126 19.06 4.43 -10.90
C VAL A 126 20.21 5.32 -10.49
N ALA A 127 20.23 6.53 -11.02
CA ALA A 127 21.11 7.61 -10.58
C ALA A 127 20.22 8.81 -10.19
N ALA A 128 20.07 9.05 -8.90
CA ALA A 128 19.42 10.23 -8.41
C ALA A 128 20.49 11.26 -8.00
N GLY A 129 20.53 12.37 -8.69
CA GLY A 129 21.46 13.45 -8.37
C GLY A 129 21.36 13.86 -6.89
N ARG A 130 22.49 14.20 -6.28
CA ARG A 130 22.51 14.72 -4.91
C ARG A 130 21.86 16.08 -4.85
N SER A 131 20.86 16.23 -3.99
CA SER A 131 20.22 17.50 -3.68
C SER A 131 20.09 17.61 -2.16
N PRO A 132 20.38 18.76 -1.55
CA PRO A 132 20.16 18.94 -0.14
C PRO A 132 18.65 18.81 0.17
N LEU A 133 18.34 18.45 1.42
CA LEU A 133 16.97 18.53 1.92
C LEU A 133 16.48 19.98 1.80
N ARG A 134 15.31 20.16 1.24
CA ARG A 134 14.66 21.48 1.19
C ARG A 134 13.97 21.73 2.52
N ARG A 135 14.37 22.78 3.21
CA ARG A 135 13.60 23.30 4.36
C ARG A 135 12.33 23.95 3.80
N LEU A 136 11.23 23.23 3.85
CA LEU A 136 9.91 23.82 3.61
C LEU A 136 9.40 24.31 4.98
N ARG A 137 8.81 25.50 5.01
CA ARG A 137 8.03 25.92 6.19
C ARG A 137 6.85 24.96 6.24
N GLY A 138 6.87 24.04 7.19
CA GLY A 138 5.76 23.12 7.44
C GLY A 138 4.53 23.87 7.95
N LEU A 139 3.37 23.34 7.69
CA LEU A 139 2.20 23.59 8.52
C LEU A 139 2.56 23.18 9.95
N ALA A 140 1.91 23.80 10.96
CA ALA A 140 2.11 23.37 12.34
C ALA A 140 1.84 21.86 12.42
N ALA A 141 2.76 21.13 13.04
CA ALA A 141 2.59 19.69 13.25
C ALA A 141 1.35 19.46 14.13
N ALA A 142 0.61 18.39 13.86
CA ALA A 142 -0.46 17.94 14.74
C ALA A 142 0.10 17.56 16.13
N PRO A 143 -0.68 17.61 17.20
CA PRO A 143 -0.21 17.18 18.51
C PRO A 143 0.40 15.78 18.46
N GLY A 144 1.61 15.62 19.01
CA GLY A 144 2.34 14.36 19.00
C GLY A 144 3.01 13.98 17.67
N GLU A 145 2.79 14.73 16.59
CA GLU A 145 3.40 14.46 15.29
C GLU A 145 4.91 14.68 15.34
N PRO A 146 5.74 13.66 15.00
CA PRO A 146 7.17 13.84 14.88
C PRO A 146 7.52 14.73 13.69
N ALA A 147 8.72 15.31 13.69
CA ALA A 147 9.18 16.09 12.54
C ALA A 147 9.34 15.19 11.31
N ILE A 148 8.48 15.36 10.31
CA ILE A 148 8.45 14.56 9.08
C ILE A 148 8.94 15.41 7.90
N VAL A 149 9.97 14.94 7.20
CA VAL A 149 10.41 15.53 5.94
C VAL A 149 9.41 15.15 4.85
N SER A 150 8.68 16.13 4.34
CA SER A 150 7.69 15.92 3.28
C SER A 150 8.32 15.42 1.98
N ARG A 151 7.50 14.90 1.09
CA ARG A 151 7.90 14.47 -0.26
C ARG A 151 8.62 15.58 -1.03
N ALA A 152 8.12 16.80 -0.96
CA ALA A 152 8.80 17.96 -1.55
C ALA A 152 10.14 18.26 -0.88
N GLY A 153 10.29 17.96 0.42
CA GLY A 153 11.51 18.14 1.20
C GLY A 153 12.67 17.26 0.73
N TRP A 154 12.40 15.99 0.38
CA TRP A 154 13.42 15.12 -0.20
C TRP A 154 13.47 15.14 -1.74
N GLY A 155 12.60 15.94 -2.38
CA GLY A 155 12.60 16.15 -3.83
C GLY A 155 11.96 15.02 -4.63
N ALA A 156 10.80 14.52 -4.18
CA ALA A 156 10.01 13.58 -4.96
C ALA A 156 9.61 14.17 -6.33
N ASP A 157 9.74 13.37 -7.36
CA ASP A 157 9.16 13.69 -8.67
C ASP A 157 7.71 13.20 -8.69
N GLU A 158 6.76 14.11 -8.42
CA GLU A 158 5.35 13.76 -8.34
C GLU A 158 4.75 13.28 -9.68
N ALA A 159 5.38 13.62 -10.81
CA ALA A 159 4.98 13.14 -12.13
C ALA A 159 5.31 11.65 -12.34
N LEU A 160 6.16 11.08 -11.49
CA LEU A 160 6.50 9.67 -11.55
C LEU A 160 5.36 8.75 -11.04
N LYS A 161 4.47 9.25 -10.20
CA LYS A 161 3.31 8.49 -9.71
C LYS A 161 2.44 8.00 -10.87
N ARG A 162 1.96 6.76 -10.77
CA ARG A 162 1.13 6.13 -11.79
C ARG A 162 -0.36 6.18 -11.49
N ALA A 163 -0.74 6.40 -10.23
CA ALA A 163 -2.13 6.52 -9.81
C ALA A 163 -2.26 7.40 -8.56
N PRO A 164 -3.45 7.96 -8.28
CA PRO A 164 -3.73 8.62 -7.02
C PRO A 164 -3.63 7.65 -5.83
N PRO A 165 -3.41 8.18 -4.60
CA PRO A 165 -3.38 7.36 -3.39
C PRO A 165 -4.73 6.70 -3.13
N ARG A 166 -4.67 5.50 -2.55
CA ARG A 166 -5.85 4.77 -2.04
C ARG A 166 -5.77 4.75 -0.52
N TYR A 167 -6.92 4.66 0.12
CA TYR A 167 -7.05 4.71 1.57
C TYR A 167 -7.78 3.47 2.08
N ALA A 168 -7.33 2.93 3.20
CA ALA A 168 -8.09 1.99 4.01
C ALA A 168 -9.09 2.75 4.87
N GLU A 169 -10.01 2.06 5.51
CA GLU A 169 -10.94 2.63 6.49
C GLU A 169 -10.17 3.14 7.72
N ALA A 170 -9.27 2.31 8.24
CA ALA A 170 -8.48 2.61 9.42
C ALA A 170 -7.06 2.01 9.32
N THR A 171 -6.19 2.48 10.21
CA THR A 171 -4.90 1.83 10.50
C THR A 171 -5.10 0.90 11.69
N HIS A 172 -4.70 -0.36 11.55
CA HIS A 172 -4.80 -1.37 12.61
C HIS A 172 -3.44 -1.78 13.18
N MET A 173 -2.37 -1.58 12.41
CA MET A 173 -1.03 -2.01 12.79
C MET A 173 0.06 -1.34 11.95
N VAL A 174 1.30 -1.58 12.32
CA VAL A 174 2.48 -1.18 11.54
C VAL A 174 3.34 -2.40 11.20
N PHE A 175 3.90 -2.41 9.97
CA PHE A 175 4.96 -3.32 9.57
C PHE A 175 6.28 -2.57 9.46
N ILE A 176 7.29 -3.08 10.14
CA ILE A 176 8.65 -2.54 10.09
C ILE A 176 9.44 -3.30 9.04
N HIS A 177 10.11 -2.52 8.17
CA HIS A 177 10.95 -2.98 7.09
C HIS A 177 12.36 -2.42 7.22
N HIS A 178 13.28 -2.98 6.47
CA HIS A 178 14.52 -2.32 6.08
C HIS A 178 14.53 -2.14 4.54
N THR A 179 15.41 -1.29 4.04
CA THR A 179 15.55 -1.09 2.61
C THR A 179 16.59 -2.01 1.96
N ASP A 180 17.23 -2.86 2.76
CA ASP A 180 18.33 -3.76 2.38
C ASP A 180 19.47 -3.04 1.63
N THR A 181 19.65 -1.75 1.92
CA THR A 181 20.73 -0.94 1.38
C THR A 181 21.90 -0.92 2.35
N PRO A 182 23.17 -0.72 1.88
CA PRO A 182 24.30 -0.66 2.79
C PRO A 182 24.14 0.38 3.90
N ASN A 183 24.58 0.04 5.09
CA ASN A 183 24.69 0.95 6.21
C ASN A 183 25.88 1.92 6.00
N GLY A 184 25.96 2.99 6.78
CA GLY A 184 27.11 3.94 6.74
C GLY A 184 27.04 4.96 5.60
N TYR A 185 25.88 5.20 5.00
CA TYR A 185 25.65 6.30 4.06
C TYR A 185 25.76 7.67 4.75
N ALA A 186 26.15 8.70 4.01
CA ALA A 186 26.19 10.06 4.56
C ALA A 186 24.78 10.68 4.62
N ALA A 187 24.55 11.56 5.58
CA ALA A 187 23.28 12.26 5.75
C ALA A 187 22.83 13.03 4.49
N ALA A 188 23.80 13.54 3.71
CA ALA A 188 23.55 14.23 2.46
C ALA A 188 23.09 13.30 1.31
N ASP A 189 23.33 11.98 1.42
CA ASP A 189 22.96 11.01 0.40
C ASP A 189 21.50 10.56 0.54
N VAL A 190 20.89 10.69 1.71
CA VAL A 190 19.56 10.15 2.02
C VAL A 190 18.47 10.60 1.03
N PRO A 191 18.36 11.88 0.64
CA PRO A 191 17.38 12.26 -0.38
C PRO A 191 17.58 11.55 -1.72
N ALA A 192 18.84 11.31 -2.11
CA ALA A 192 19.14 10.56 -3.34
C ALA A 192 18.80 9.07 -3.20
N ILE A 193 19.06 8.47 -2.05
CA ILE A 193 18.66 7.09 -1.73
C ILE A 193 17.14 6.93 -1.86
N ILE A 194 16.36 7.82 -1.22
CA ILE A 194 14.89 7.76 -1.24
C ILE A 194 14.37 7.94 -2.68
N ARG A 195 14.87 8.92 -3.45
CA ARG A 195 14.49 9.13 -4.86
C ARG A 195 14.82 7.92 -5.73
N SER A 196 15.96 7.27 -5.46
CA SER A 196 16.36 6.07 -6.21
C SER A 196 15.45 4.88 -5.91
N ILE A 197 15.11 4.64 -4.64
CA ILE A 197 14.14 3.61 -4.22
C ILE A 197 12.77 3.90 -4.85
N TYR A 198 12.29 5.14 -4.78
CA TYR A 198 11.04 5.56 -5.40
C TYR A 198 11.01 5.27 -6.91
N THR A 199 12.08 5.68 -7.62
CA THR A 199 12.20 5.45 -9.06
C THR A 199 12.23 3.96 -9.39
N TYR A 200 12.95 3.16 -8.59
CA TYR A 200 13.00 1.71 -8.76
C TYR A 200 11.63 1.06 -8.54
N HIS A 201 10.91 1.42 -7.47
CA HIS A 201 9.57 0.90 -7.20
C HIS A 201 8.60 1.20 -8.34
N VAL A 202 8.62 2.41 -8.91
CA VAL A 202 7.69 2.78 -9.97
C VAL A 202 8.11 2.23 -11.34
N ARG A 203 9.40 2.37 -11.69
CA ARG A 203 9.87 2.02 -13.06
C ARG A 203 10.18 0.55 -13.21
N SER A 204 10.80 -0.09 -12.21
CA SER A 204 11.16 -1.50 -12.27
C SER A 204 10.05 -2.42 -11.78
N ASN A 205 9.46 -2.14 -10.58
CA ASN A 205 8.43 -3.00 -10.01
C ASN A 205 7.04 -2.71 -10.56
N GLY A 206 6.85 -1.55 -11.24
CA GLY A 206 5.56 -1.16 -11.80
C GLY A 206 4.55 -0.64 -10.79
N TRP A 207 4.98 -0.35 -9.55
CA TRP A 207 4.10 0.15 -8.51
C TRP A 207 3.63 1.58 -8.77
N ASN A 208 2.51 1.96 -8.16
CA ASN A 208 1.92 3.28 -8.38
C ASN A 208 2.74 4.42 -7.73
N ASP A 209 3.49 4.12 -6.67
CA ASP A 209 4.32 5.05 -5.91
C ASP A 209 5.38 4.25 -5.15
N ILE A 210 6.21 4.91 -4.33
CA ILE A 210 7.09 4.23 -3.37
C ILE A 210 6.27 3.31 -2.46
N GLY A 211 6.78 2.12 -2.14
CA GLY A 211 6.05 1.09 -1.40
C GLY A 211 5.72 1.48 0.03
N TYR A 212 6.65 2.11 0.70
CA TYR A 212 6.58 2.43 2.12
C TYR A 212 5.79 3.71 2.40
N ASN A 213 5.02 3.72 3.49
CA ASN A 213 4.34 4.94 3.94
C ASN A 213 5.35 5.94 4.54
N PHE A 214 6.34 5.44 5.26
CA PHE A 214 7.42 6.25 5.85
C PHE A 214 8.77 5.58 5.67
N LEU A 215 9.84 6.40 5.72
CA LEU A 215 11.21 5.92 5.83
C LEU A 215 11.88 6.62 7.03
N VAL A 216 12.80 5.91 7.68
CA VAL A 216 13.59 6.46 8.80
C VAL A 216 15.05 6.18 8.54
N ASP A 217 15.90 7.20 8.67
CA ASP A 217 17.35 7.04 8.45
C ASP A 217 18.13 6.83 9.76
N GLN A 218 19.41 6.50 9.64
CA GLN A 218 20.31 6.28 10.79
C GLN A 218 20.54 7.54 11.65
N TYR A 219 20.11 8.70 11.19
CA TYR A 219 20.22 9.98 11.90
C TYR A 219 18.92 10.34 12.63
N GLY A 220 17.91 9.47 12.61
CA GLY A 220 16.61 9.67 13.25
C GLY A 220 15.68 10.64 12.49
N ARG A 221 15.93 10.89 11.21
CA ARG A 221 15.01 11.69 10.39
C ARG A 221 13.92 10.80 9.82
N VAL A 222 12.68 11.26 9.93
CA VAL A 222 11.49 10.62 9.37
C VAL A 222 11.14 11.27 8.05
N PHE A 223 10.83 10.48 7.04
CA PHE A 223 10.47 10.94 5.71
C PHE A 223 9.09 10.40 5.32
N GLU A 224 8.24 11.28 4.77
CA GLU A 224 7.03 10.87 4.08
C GLU A 224 7.42 10.06 2.84
N GLY A 225 6.96 8.84 2.75
CA GLY A 225 7.18 7.98 1.61
C GLY A 225 6.06 8.08 0.58
N ARG A 226 5.04 7.21 0.66
CA ARG A 226 3.90 7.20 -0.24
C ARG A 226 3.02 8.42 -0.08
N ALA A 227 2.63 9.04 -1.20
CA ALA A 227 1.74 10.20 -1.22
C ALA A 227 0.35 9.87 -0.65
N GLY A 228 -0.31 10.88 -0.10
CA GLY A 228 -1.71 10.77 0.35
C GLY A 228 -2.01 11.41 1.70
N GLY A 229 -0.99 11.91 2.38
CA GLY A 229 -1.07 12.50 3.73
C GLY A 229 -0.44 11.61 4.78
N VAL A 230 0.30 12.23 5.69
CA VAL A 230 1.05 11.50 6.72
C VAL A 230 0.15 11.00 7.86
N ASP A 231 -0.99 11.63 8.05
CA ASP A 231 -2.02 11.36 9.07
C ASP A 231 -3.10 10.37 8.60
N ARG A 232 -3.20 10.11 7.31
CA ARG A 232 -4.27 9.32 6.71
C ARG A 232 -3.88 7.83 6.59
N PRO A 233 -4.87 6.90 6.53
CA PRO A 233 -4.64 5.47 6.36
C PRO A 233 -4.33 5.11 4.91
N VAL A 234 -3.25 5.66 4.36
CA VAL A 234 -2.82 5.43 2.97
C VAL A 234 -2.39 3.97 2.77
N ILE A 235 -3.00 3.30 1.80
CA ILE A 235 -2.63 1.92 1.45
C ILE A 235 -1.27 1.91 0.75
N GLY A 236 -0.29 1.26 1.37
CA GLY A 236 1.06 1.08 0.86
C GLY A 236 1.18 0.03 -0.26
N ALA A 237 2.42 -0.35 -0.55
CA ALA A 237 2.78 -1.53 -1.35
C ALA A 237 4.02 -2.20 -0.74
N GLN A 238 4.01 -2.38 0.58
CA GLN A 238 5.16 -2.82 1.36
C GLN A 238 5.02 -4.26 1.88
N THR A 239 3.76 -4.75 2.04
CA THR A 239 3.49 -6.09 2.57
C THR A 239 2.38 -6.74 1.74
N LEU A 240 2.75 -7.56 0.77
CA LEU A 240 1.79 -8.22 -0.15
C LEU A 240 0.73 -8.99 0.65
N GLY A 241 -0.53 -8.72 0.33
CA GLY A 241 -1.69 -9.33 0.99
C GLY A 241 -2.14 -8.60 2.27
N PHE A 242 -1.36 -7.65 2.83
CA PHE A 242 -1.67 -6.96 4.08
C PHE A 242 -1.39 -5.46 4.04
N ASN A 243 -1.38 -4.85 2.85
CA ASN A 243 -1.16 -3.41 2.71
C ASN A 243 -2.33 -2.56 3.23
N ALA A 244 -3.57 -3.06 3.08
CA ALA A 244 -4.75 -2.38 3.61
C ALA A 244 -4.79 -2.53 5.15
N GLY A 245 -5.06 -1.44 5.86
CA GLY A 245 -5.11 -1.42 7.32
C GLY A 245 -3.75 -1.46 8.02
N SER A 246 -2.64 -1.41 7.27
CA SER A 246 -1.30 -1.36 7.85
C SER A 246 -0.49 -0.15 7.36
N VAL A 247 0.44 0.31 8.19
CA VAL A 247 1.43 1.33 7.85
C VAL A 247 2.80 0.67 7.70
N GLY A 248 3.43 0.81 6.53
CA GLY A 248 4.79 0.32 6.30
C GLY A 248 5.84 1.40 6.61
N ILE A 249 6.76 1.09 7.53
CA ILE A 249 7.85 1.97 7.93
C ILE A 249 9.17 1.28 7.60
N ALA A 250 9.97 1.84 6.71
CA ALA A 250 11.25 1.26 6.32
C ALA A 250 12.43 2.00 6.96
N VAL A 251 13.29 1.27 7.63
CA VAL A 251 14.61 1.77 8.05
C VAL A 251 15.54 1.73 6.85
N ILE A 252 16.15 2.87 6.52
CA ILE A 252 17.16 2.93 5.45
C ILE A 252 18.43 2.25 5.97
N GLY A 253 18.83 1.16 5.31
CA GLY A 253 19.96 0.33 5.70
C GLY A 253 19.61 -1.16 5.67
N ASP A 254 20.53 -1.98 6.17
CA ASP A 254 20.39 -3.43 6.31
C ASP A 254 20.38 -3.80 7.80
N GLY A 255 19.22 -4.19 8.29
CA GLY A 255 19.00 -4.60 9.68
C GLY A 255 19.47 -6.03 10.02
N ALA A 256 20.01 -6.75 9.06
CA ALA A 256 20.72 -8.00 9.32
C ALA A 256 22.19 -7.75 9.71
N LEU A 257 22.78 -6.63 9.24
CA LEU A 257 24.19 -6.30 9.41
C LEU A 257 24.46 -5.27 10.51
N ALA A 258 23.50 -4.38 10.80
CA ALA A 258 23.68 -3.36 11.83
C ALA A 258 22.42 -3.19 12.70
N PRO A 259 22.57 -2.97 14.01
CA PRO A 259 21.47 -2.63 14.88
C PRO A 259 21.00 -1.18 14.61
N LEU A 260 19.82 -0.84 15.14
CA LEU A 260 19.32 0.52 15.13
C LEU A 260 20.24 1.45 15.92
N THR A 261 20.51 2.64 15.39
CA THR A 261 21.07 3.71 16.21
C THR A 261 20.02 4.18 17.24
N THR A 262 20.45 4.79 18.33
CA THR A 262 19.54 5.41 19.29
C THR A 262 18.58 6.40 18.60
N ALA A 263 19.12 7.27 17.72
CA ALA A 263 18.31 8.22 16.98
C ALA A 263 17.24 7.56 16.09
N THR A 264 17.58 6.45 15.42
CA THR A 264 16.61 5.70 14.60
C THR A 264 15.54 5.05 15.46
N ARG A 265 15.92 4.46 16.60
CA ARG A 265 14.99 3.85 17.55
C ARG A 265 14.00 4.88 18.10
N ASP A 266 14.49 6.05 18.54
CA ASP A 266 13.67 7.14 19.07
C ASP A 266 12.70 7.67 18.01
N ALA A 267 13.16 7.83 16.78
CA ALA A 267 12.33 8.26 15.66
C ALA A 267 11.24 7.23 15.30
N LEU A 268 11.58 5.93 15.27
CA LEU A 268 10.60 4.84 15.09
C LEU A 268 9.56 4.84 16.21
N THR A 269 10.01 4.92 17.47
CA THR A 269 9.14 4.96 18.65
C THR A 269 8.15 6.11 18.54
N SER A 270 8.62 7.31 18.27
CA SER A 270 7.77 8.51 18.16
C SER A 270 6.79 8.42 16.99
N LEU A 271 7.24 7.92 15.83
CA LEU A 271 6.41 7.76 14.65
C LEU A 271 5.31 6.71 14.87
N ILE A 272 5.67 5.56 15.43
CA ILE A 272 4.73 4.47 15.74
C ILE A 272 3.71 4.94 16.79
N ALA A 273 4.18 5.59 17.87
CA ALA A 273 3.31 6.14 18.90
C ALA A 273 2.26 7.07 18.31
N TRP A 274 2.68 8.05 17.52
CA TRP A 274 1.78 9.00 16.89
C TRP A 274 0.82 8.35 15.89
N ARG A 275 1.30 7.45 15.00
CA ARG A 275 0.45 6.82 13.99
C ARG A 275 -0.61 5.90 14.58
N LEU A 276 -0.27 5.18 15.64
CA LEU A 276 -1.20 4.29 16.33
C LEU A 276 -2.15 5.06 17.25
N ASP A 277 -1.71 6.19 17.81
CA ASP A 277 -2.56 7.08 18.60
C ASP A 277 -3.66 7.72 17.75
N LEU A 278 -3.32 8.17 16.52
CA LEU A 278 -4.31 8.64 15.52
C LEU A 278 -5.37 7.57 15.18
N ALA A 279 -5.04 6.31 15.32
CA ALA A 279 -5.91 5.18 15.03
C ALA A 279 -6.52 4.56 16.30
N HIS A 280 -6.21 5.09 17.48
CA HIS A 280 -6.64 4.55 18.78
C HIS A 280 -6.28 3.07 18.99
N VAL A 281 -5.11 2.66 18.51
CA VAL A 281 -4.60 1.29 18.56
C VAL A 281 -3.50 1.16 19.61
N ASP A 282 -3.62 0.16 20.49
CA ASP A 282 -2.57 -0.16 21.46
C ASP A 282 -1.33 -0.76 20.78
N PRO A 283 -0.14 -0.12 20.86
CA PRO A 283 1.10 -0.67 20.31
C PRO A 283 1.47 -2.07 20.78
N LEU A 284 1.06 -2.47 22.01
CA LEU A 284 1.29 -3.82 22.56
C LEU A 284 0.14 -4.80 22.25
N GLY A 285 -0.88 -4.36 21.55
CA GLY A 285 -2.05 -5.16 21.18
C GLY A 285 -1.78 -6.12 20.02
N HIS A 286 -2.86 -6.73 19.56
CA HIS A 286 -2.90 -7.57 18.37
C HIS A 286 -3.94 -7.04 17.40
N ALA A 287 -3.65 -7.17 16.11
CA ALA A 287 -4.56 -6.84 15.03
C ALA A 287 -4.81 -8.08 14.17
N THR A 288 -6.06 -8.31 13.78
CA THR A 288 -6.40 -9.37 12.83
C THR A 288 -6.65 -8.74 11.46
N LEU A 289 -5.87 -9.14 10.46
CA LEU A 289 -6.06 -8.72 9.07
C LEU A 289 -6.44 -9.93 8.20
N VAL A 290 -7.23 -9.67 7.17
CA VAL A 290 -7.59 -10.68 6.17
C VAL A 290 -6.57 -10.63 5.04
N SER A 291 -5.97 -11.78 4.74
CA SER A 291 -4.94 -11.90 3.70
C SER A 291 -5.53 -11.66 2.30
N GLY A 292 -4.92 -10.76 1.54
CA GLY A 292 -5.13 -10.61 0.10
C GLY A 292 -4.38 -11.64 -0.75
N GLY A 293 -3.78 -12.67 -0.10
CA GLY A 293 -3.01 -13.72 -0.75
C GLY A 293 -1.53 -13.39 -0.91
N ASN A 294 -0.65 -14.29 -0.44
CA ASN A 294 0.79 -14.24 -0.65
C ASN A 294 1.39 -15.66 -0.53
N ASP A 295 2.72 -15.77 -0.45
CA ASP A 295 3.45 -17.03 -0.36
C ASP A 295 3.29 -17.77 0.99
N ARG A 296 2.79 -17.09 2.03
CA ARG A 296 2.63 -17.64 3.38
C ARG A 296 1.18 -17.82 3.78
N TYR A 297 0.30 -16.95 3.33
CA TYR A 297 -1.11 -16.92 3.71
C TYR A 297 -2.02 -16.89 2.49
N ALA A 298 -2.94 -17.85 2.41
CA ALA A 298 -3.94 -17.90 1.35
C ALA A 298 -4.87 -16.69 1.39
N LEU A 299 -5.41 -16.32 0.23
CA LEU A 299 -6.44 -15.30 0.10
C LEU A 299 -7.61 -15.58 1.06
N GLY A 300 -8.09 -14.56 1.74
CA GLY A 300 -9.23 -14.63 2.64
C GLY A 300 -8.92 -15.20 4.03
N LYS A 301 -7.69 -15.65 4.30
CA LYS A 301 -7.30 -16.13 5.62
C LYS A 301 -7.19 -14.99 6.61
N SER A 302 -7.90 -15.06 7.74
CA SER A 302 -7.71 -14.17 8.88
C SER A 302 -6.41 -14.52 9.60
N VAL A 303 -5.55 -13.53 9.82
CA VAL A 303 -4.24 -13.68 10.44
C VAL A 303 -4.09 -12.65 11.56
N ALA A 304 -3.77 -13.13 12.76
CA ALA A 304 -3.46 -12.28 13.90
C ALA A 304 -1.97 -11.91 13.90
N PHE A 305 -1.68 -10.62 14.05
CA PHE A 305 -0.35 -10.05 14.15
C PHE A 305 -0.22 -9.26 15.46
N ARG A 306 0.99 -9.13 16.00
CA ARG A 306 1.29 -8.05 16.94
C ARG A 306 1.07 -6.72 16.20
N VAL A 307 0.57 -5.70 16.88
CA VAL A 307 0.35 -4.38 16.27
C VAL A 307 1.64 -3.80 15.70
N VAL A 308 2.79 -4.03 16.36
CA VAL A 308 4.12 -3.71 15.82
C VAL A 308 4.77 -5.01 15.38
N SER A 309 4.77 -5.26 14.08
CA SER A 309 5.29 -6.48 13.46
C SER A 309 6.41 -6.18 12.47
N GLY A 310 7.22 -7.17 12.16
CA GLY A 310 8.18 -7.13 11.07
C GLY A 310 7.58 -7.69 9.78
N HIS A 311 8.11 -7.31 8.63
CA HIS A 311 7.68 -7.84 7.31
C HIS A 311 7.68 -9.36 7.27
N ARG A 312 8.66 -10.02 7.91
CA ARG A 312 8.78 -11.49 8.02
C ARG A 312 7.62 -12.19 8.73
N ASP A 313 6.82 -11.46 9.49
CA ASP A 313 5.63 -12.04 10.13
C ASP A 313 4.54 -12.32 9.09
N ALA A 314 4.51 -11.57 8.01
CA ALA A 314 3.51 -11.65 6.95
C ALA A 314 3.96 -12.40 5.69
N LEU A 315 5.26 -12.39 5.35
CA LEU A 315 5.82 -13.03 4.16
C LEU A 315 7.06 -13.88 4.51
N SER A 316 7.45 -14.74 3.56
CA SER A 316 8.70 -15.51 3.65
C SER A 316 9.90 -14.65 3.24
N THR A 317 10.30 -13.72 4.11
CA THR A 317 11.42 -12.78 3.92
C THR A 317 12.25 -12.65 5.19
N ASP A 318 13.49 -12.20 5.09
CA ASP A 318 14.35 -11.88 6.24
C ASP A 318 14.16 -10.44 6.75
N CYS A 319 13.41 -9.60 6.01
CA CYS A 319 13.09 -8.22 6.36
C CYS A 319 12.29 -8.16 7.70
N PRO A 320 12.61 -7.26 8.62
CA PRO A 320 13.51 -6.11 8.56
C PRO A 320 14.96 -6.41 8.95
N GLY A 321 15.42 -7.65 8.92
CA GLY A 321 16.71 -8.09 9.43
C GLY A 321 16.62 -8.50 10.90
N ALA A 322 17.48 -9.44 11.30
CA ALA A 322 17.39 -10.07 12.63
C ALA A 322 17.60 -9.07 13.78
N LEU A 323 18.49 -8.09 13.59
CA LEU A 323 18.82 -7.13 14.64
C LEU A 323 17.69 -6.11 14.87
N ILE A 324 17.05 -5.62 13.80
CA ILE A 324 15.87 -4.76 13.95
C ILE A 324 14.69 -5.55 14.51
N TYR A 325 14.47 -6.77 14.02
CA TYR A 325 13.36 -7.59 14.47
C TYR A 325 13.41 -7.89 15.98
N ALA A 326 14.59 -8.10 16.52
CA ALA A 326 14.79 -8.33 17.96
C ALA A 326 14.42 -7.12 18.83
N ASP A 327 14.42 -5.91 18.27
CA ASP A 327 14.10 -4.67 18.98
C ASP A 327 12.59 -4.33 18.98
N LEU A 328 11.76 -5.01 18.18
CA LEU A 328 10.37 -4.60 17.94
C LEU A 328 9.52 -4.57 19.21
N ASP A 329 9.69 -5.53 20.13
CA ASP A 329 8.93 -5.56 21.38
C ASP A 329 9.30 -4.38 22.30
N ALA A 330 10.58 -4.02 22.35
CA ALA A 330 11.04 -2.87 23.12
C ALA A 330 10.55 -1.55 22.50
N ILE A 331 10.53 -1.45 21.16
CA ILE A 331 9.99 -0.29 20.43
C ILE A 331 8.48 -0.16 20.66
N ALA A 332 7.73 -1.26 20.63
CA ALA A 332 6.29 -1.27 20.89
C ALA A 332 5.97 -0.80 22.32
N ALA A 333 6.72 -1.30 23.31
CA ALA A 333 6.56 -0.85 24.70
C ALA A 333 6.89 0.63 24.88
N ALA A 334 7.97 1.10 24.27
CA ALA A 334 8.33 2.52 24.29
C ALA A 334 7.28 3.40 23.58
N ALA A 335 6.71 2.93 22.45
CA ALA A 335 5.65 3.65 21.72
C ALA A 335 4.35 3.72 22.52
N GLN A 336 3.99 2.68 23.27
CA GLN A 336 2.84 2.73 24.17
C GLN A 336 3.04 3.78 25.27
N ALA A 337 4.24 3.85 25.86
CA ALA A 337 4.57 4.82 26.91
C ALA A 337 4.77 6.26 26.41
N THR A 338 4.93 6.45 25.09
CA THR A 338 5.18 7.78 24.50
C THR A 338 3.86 8.49 24.20
N GLY A 339 3.69 9.73 24.69
CA GLY A 339 2.51 10.55 24.45
C GLY A 339 1.27 9.96 25.13
N SER A 340 1.11 10.17 26.43
CA SER A 340 -0.09 9.75 27.16
C SER A 340 -0.89 10.96 27.63
N PRO A 341 -2.17 10.81 27.97
CA PRO A 341 -2.95 9.57 27.96
C PRO A 341 -3.37 9.13 26.55
N LYS A 342 -3.75 7.84 26.38
CA LYS A 342 -4.23 7.27 25.11
C LYS A 342 -5.54 6.54 25.30
N ILE A 343 -6.48 6.72 24.37
CA ILE A 343 -7.74 5.96 24.31
C ILE A 343 -7.53 4.81 23.32
N VAL A 344 -7.63 3.57 23.78
CA VAL A 344 -7.44 2.38 22.95
C VAL A 344 -8.55 1.35 23.21
N ASP A 345 -8.71 0.38 22.30
CA ASP A 345 -9.66 -0.73 22.40
C ASP A 345 -11.12 -0.27 22.63
N ALA A 346 -11.47 0.87 22.04
CA ALA A 346 -12.82 1.45 22.21
C ALA A 346 -13.87 0.61 21.47
N SER A 347 -15.00 0.41 22.12
CA SER A 347 -16.16 -0.30 21.56
C SER A 347 -17.47 0.22 22.10
N ALA A 348 -18.51 0.10 21.28
CA ALA A 348 -19.90 0.28 21.67
C ALA A 348 -20.68 -1.01 21.32
N THR A 349 -21.37 -1.60 22.27
CA THR A 349 -22.08 -2.87 22.08
C THR A 349 -23.50 -2.79 22.66
N PRO A 350 -24.56 -2.98 21.85
CA PRO A 350 -24.54 -3.10 20.39
C PRO A 350 -23.97 -1.86 19.68
N PRO A 351 -23.57 -1.97 18.39
CA PRO A 351 -22.91 -0.85 17.69
C PRO A 351 -23.84 0.32 17.38
N GLY A 352 -25.14 0.18 17.59
CA GLY A 352 -26.15 1.21 17.37
C GLY A 352 -27.35 1.08 18.26
N LEU A 353 -28.19 2.13 18.29
CA LEU A 353 -29.41 2.14 19.05
C LEU A 353 -30.46 1.30 18.35
N GLY A 354 -30.93 0.24 19.00
CA GLY A 354 -31.95 -0.67 18.52
C GLY A 354 -33.03 -0.89 19.56
N ALA A 355 -34.16 -1.50 19.18
CA ALA A 355 -35.20 -1.96 20.08
C ALA A 355 -35.27 -3.49 20.09
N ASP A 356 -35.58 -4.07 21.21
CA ASP A 356 -35.86 -5.50 21.35
C ASP A 356 -37.25 -5.89 20.78
N ALA A 357 -37.63 -7.15 20.90
CA ALA A 357 -38.90 -7.67 20.40
C ALA A 357 -40.13 -7.05 21.12
N THR A 358 -39.97 -6.40 22.27
CA THR A 358 -41.03 -5.69 23.01
C THR A 358 -41.11 -4.21 22.63
N GLY A 359 -40.17 -3.72 21.80
CA GLY A 359 -40.04 -2.32 21.46
C GLY A 359 -39.24 -1.48 22.47
N ALA A 360 -38.65 -2.10 23.49
CA ALA A 360 -37.80 -1.42 24.45
C ALA A 360 -36.38 -1.21 23.86
N LEU A 361 -35.78 -0.03 24.10
CA LEU A 361 -34.45 0.27 23.65
C LEU A 361 -33.42 -0.65 24.32
N VAL A 362 -32.53 -1.20 23.51
CA VAL A 362 -31.41 -2.03 23.99
C VAL A 362 -30.29 -1.12 24.48
N PRO A 363 -29.87 -1.24 25.77
CA PRO A 363 -28.77 -0.43 26.29
C PRO A 363 -27.46 -0.67 25.54
N ILE A 364 -26.71 0.40 25.35
CA ILE A 364 -25.37 0.34 24.70
C ILE A 364 -24.29 0.40 25.76
N ALA A 365 -23.43 -0.60 25.79
CA ALA A 365 -22.25 -0.64 26.64
C ALA A 365 -21.04 -0.03 25.91
N PHE A 366 -20.52 1.09 26.39
CA PHE A 366 -19.27 1.69 25.95
C PHE A 366 -18.12 1.15 26.80
N ARG A 367 -17.07 0.73 26.14
CA ARG A 367 -15.84 0.25 26.77
C ARG A 367 -14.64 0.82 26.06
N ALA A 368 -13.58 1.13 26.81
CA ALA A 368 -12.26 1.47 26.29
C ALA A 368 -11.21 1.27 27.39
N ARG A 369 -9.96 1.24 27.00
CA ARG A 369 -8.82 1.42 27.93
C ARG A 369 -8.26 2.83 27.73
N VAL A 370 -7.94 3.49 28.83
CA VAL A 370 -7.37 4.85 28.84
C VAL A 370 -5.99 4.77 29.48
N LEU A 371 -5.00 4.43 28.66
CA LEU A 371 -3.62 4.24 29.13
C LEU A 371 -3.07 5.56 29.69
N GLY A 372 -2.61 5.54 30.96
CA GLY A 372 -2.14 6.72 31.65
C GLY A 372 -3.24 7.74 32.01
N GLY A 373 -4.52 7.36 31.85
CA GLY A 373 -5.66 8.23 32.13
C GLY A 373 -6.06 8.26 33.58
N ALA A 374 -6.51 9.42 34.08
CA ALA A 374 -7.09 9.61 35.40
C ALA A 374 -8.60 9.84 35.35
N ALA A 375 -9.12 10.43 34.28
CA ALA A 375 -10.53 10.70 34.08
C ALA A 375 -10.92 10.55 32.61
N TRP A 376 -12.19 10.19 32.37
CA TRP A 376 -12.75 10.06 31.04
C TRP A 376 -14.20 10.50 30.97
N THR A 377 -14.66 10.90 29.80
CA THR A 377 -16.05 11.23 29.49
C THR A 377 -16.43 10.61 28.15
N VAL A 378 -17.60 10.00 28.08
CA VAL A 378 -18.29 9.61 26.85
C VAL A 378 -19.46 10.54 26.62
N THR A 379 -19.54 11.16 25.45
CA THR A 379 -20.68 11.99 25.05
C THR A 379 -21.29 11.40 23.78
N VAL A 380 -22.56 11.03 23.84
CA VAL A 380 -23.38 10.67 22.68
C VAL A 380 -23.93 11.95 22.07
N VAL A 381 -23.82 12.12 20.77
CA VAL A 381 -24.28 13.29 20.03
C VAL A 381 -25.19 12.88 18.88
N ASP A 382 -26.12 13.75 18.51
CA ASP A 382 -26.99 13.57 17.35
C ASP A 382 -26.28 13.95 16.03
N ALA A 383 -26.98 13.84 14.92
CA ALA A 383 -26.49 14.17 13.59
C ALA A 383 -26.07 15.65 13.42
N HIS A 384 -26.48 16.54 14.32
CA HIS A 384 -26.12 17.97 14.34
C HIS A 384 -24.95 18.25 15.29
N GLY A 385 -24.45 17.22 16.01
CA GLY A 385 -23.38 17.36 16.99
C GLY A 385 -23.90 17.83 18.36
N ALA A 386 -25.22 17.89 18.57
CA ALA A 386 -25.78 18.27 19.87
C ALA A 386 -25.68 17.11 20.86
N PRO A 387 -25.27 17.36 22.12
CA PRO A 387 -25.21 16.32 23.16
C PRO A 387 -26.58 15.71 23.45
N VAL A 388 -26.64 14.40 23.43
CA VAL A 388 -27.83 13.60 23.72
C VAL A 388 -27.75 13.04 25.14
N ALA A 389 -26.63 12.46 25.49
CA ALA A 389 -26.34 11.89 26.79
C ALA A 389 -24.83 11.89 27.05
N SER A 390 -24.44 11.80 28.30
CA SER A 390 -23.05 11.68 28.69
C SER A 390 -22.86 10.80 29.91
N GLY A 391 -21.71 10.14 29.98
CA GLY A 391 -21.25 9.42 31.16
C GLY A 391 -19.79 9.74 31.41
N SER A 392 -19.35 9.70 32.65
CA SER A 392 -17.99 9.97 33.06
C SER A 392 -17.52 8.99 34.11
N GLY A 393 -16.20 8.88 34.24
CA GLY A 393 -15.58 8.03 35.25
C GLY A 393 -14.09 8.35 35.44
N SER A 394 -13.44 7.55 36.26
CA SER A 394 -12.02 7.72 36.60
C SER A 394 -11.23 6.44 36.37
N GLY A 395 -9.90 6.61 36.24
CA GLY A 395 -8.95 5.52 36.04
C GLY A 395 -8.84 5.06 34.58
N GLU A 396 -8.08 4.00 34.37
CA GLU A 396 -7.70 3.51 33.04
C GLU A 396 -8.74 2.63 32.33
N THR A 397 -9.86 2.29 33.04
CA THR A 397 -10.91 1.47 32.46
C THR A 397 -12.17 2.32 32.26
N LEU A 398 -12.55 2.51 31.00
CA LEU A 398 -13.80 3.11 30.63
C LEU A 398 -14.87 2.01 30.55
N ALA A 399 -15.92 2.15 31.33
CA ALA A 399 -17.12 1.32 31.25
C ALA A 399 -18.36 2.18 31.59
N TRP A 400 -19.21 2.39 30.60
CA TRP A 400 -20.48 3.12 30.76
C TRP A 400 -21.58 2.42 29.99
N ILE A 401 -22.76 2.34 30.59
CA ILE A 401 -23.95 1.76 29.95
C ILE A 401 -24.97 2.88 29.76
N TRP A 402 -25.37 3.10 28.53
CA TRP A 402 -26.40 4.08 28.16
C TRP A 402 -27.67 3.36 27.75
N ASN A 403 -28.80 3.78 28.33
CA ASN A 403 -30.11 3.17 28.13
C ASN A 403 -30.88 3.68 26.89
N GLY A 404 -30.27 4.48 26.03
CA GLY A 404 -30.90 5.02 24.83
C GLY A 404 -31.79 6.25 25.07
N GLN A 405 -31.78 6.84 26.26
CA GLN A 405 -32.54 8.03 26.58
C GLN A 405 -31.70 9.30 26.50
N ARG A 406 -32.34 10.42 26.22
CA ARG A 406 -31.72 11.74 26.37
C ARG A 406 -31.45 12.05 27.85
N SER A 407 -30.62 13.05 28.10
CA SER A 407 -30.31 13.50 29.47
C SER A 407 -31.55 13.97 30.25
N ASP A 408 -32.62 14.36 29.56
CA ASP A 408 -33.92 14.74 30.17
C ASP A 408 -34.84 13.53 30.42
N GLY A 409 -34.40 12.31 30.15
CA GLY A 409 -35.16 11.08 30.31
C GLY A 409 -36.04 10.71 29.11
N THR A 410 -36.12 11.53 28.07
CA THR A 410 -36.94 11.20 26.89
C THR A 410 -36.27 10.13 26.05
N PRO A 411 -36.98 9.07 25.61
CA PRO A 411 -36.43 8.02 24.76
C PRO A 411 -36.16 8.55 23.34
N LEU A 412 -35.14 8.03 22.72
CA LEU A 412 -34.88 8.22 21.30
C LEU A 412 -35.61 7.17 20.47
N ALA A 413 -35.88 7.48 19.21
CA ALA A 413 -36.31 6.46 18.27
C ALA A 413 -35.15 5.49 17.99
N ALA A 414 -35.45 4.19 17.97
CA ALA A 414 -34.53 3.20 17.40
C ALA A 414 -34.16 3.64 15.98
N SER A 415 -32.94 3.42 15.53
CA SER A 415 -32.44 3.92 14.26
C SER A 415 -32.12 5.43 14.16
N THR A 416 -32.17 6.18 15.24
CA THR A 416 -31.68 7.57 15.24
C THR A 416 -30.18 7.57 14.93
N PRO A 417 -29.69 8.30 13.89
CA PRO A 417 -28.26 8.43 13.61
C PRO A 417 -27.58 9.17 14.76
N LEU A 418 -26.59 8.52 15.34
CA LEU A 418 -25.86 9.04 16.49
C LEU A 418 -24.35 8.85 16.26
N SER A 419 -23.57 9.63 16.97
CA SER A 419 -22.12 9.42 17.13
C SER A 419 -21.79 9.49 18.61
N TYR A 420 -20.62 8.99 18.97
CA TYR A 420 -20.11 9.19 20.34
C TYR A 420 -18.69 9.72 20.30
N ARG A 421 -18.34 10.48 21.32
CA ARG A 421 -17.02 11.03 21.55
C ARG A 421 -16.52 10.54 22.90
N ILE A 422 -15.31 10.03 22.93
CA ILE A 422 -14.58 9.72 24.16
C ILE A 422 -13.48 10.74 24.31
N GLU A 423 -13.42 11.38 25.48
CA GLU A 423 -12.37 12.27 25.93
C GLU A 423 -11.77 11.73 27.22
N ALA A 424 -10.47 11.86 27.37
CA ALA A 424 -9.76 11.40 28.56
C ALA A 424 -8.61 12.34 28.90
N TYR A 425 -8.27 12.37 30.19
CA TYR A 425 -7.26 13.25 30.75
C TYR A 425 -6.39 12.47 31.75
N ASP A 426 -5.12 12.82 31.83
CA ASP A 426 -4.25 12.33 32.90
C ASP A 426 -4.48 13.13 34.21
N ALA A 427 -3.73 12.75 35.27
CA ALA A 427 -3.82 13.42 36.56
C ALA A 427 -3.33 14.88 36.56
N THR A 428 -2.64 15.31 35.51
CA THR A 428 -2.14 16.68 35.35
C THR A 428 -3.04 17.53 34.45
N GLY A 429 -4.09 16.93 33.88
CA GLY A 429 -5.04 17.59 32.96
C GLY A 429 -4.63 17.56 31.49
N VAL A 430 -3.58 16.79 31.13
CA VAL A 430 -3.22 16.59 29.72
C VAL A 430 -4.29 15.69 29.08
N SER A 431 -4.82 16.12 27.92
CA SER A 431 -5.85 15.39 27.20
C SER A 431 -5.27 14.34 26.25
N ALA A 432 -5.94 13.20 26.18
CA ALA A 432 -5.77 12.24 25.10
C ALA A 432 -6.28 12.81 23.78
N LEU A 433 -5.84 12.23 22.66
CA LEU A 433 -6.49 12.46 21.37
C LEU A 433 -7.94 11.93 21.46
N PRO A 434 -8.97 12.79 21.20
CA PRO A 434 -10.35 12.37 21.33
C PRO A 434 -10.72 11.31 20.30
N LEU A 435 -11.43 10.26 20.73
CA LEU A 435 -12.01 9.29 19.81
C LEU A 435 -13.42 9.73 19.43
N VAL A 436 -13.73 9.74 18.14
CA VAL A 436 -15.08 9.98 17.62
C VAL A 436 -15.46 8.81 16.71
N ALA A 437 -16.62 8.20 16.99
CA ALA A 437 -17.12 7.10 16.19
C ALA A 437 -18.64 7.16 16.04
N SER A 438 -19.16 6.58 14.97
CA SER A 438 -20.59 6.51 14.70
C SER A 438 -21.26 5.47 15.61
N LEU A 439 -22.50 5.77 16.03
CA LEU A 439 -23.43 4.85 16.66
C LEU A 439 -24.62 4.68 15.75
N GLY A 440 -24.94 3.47 15.38
CA GLY A 440 -26.09 3.18 14.56
C GLY A 440 -25.72 2.59 13.23
N ALA A 441 -26.67 1.88 12.66
CA ALA A 441 -26.54 1.35 11.33
C ALA A 441 -26.29 2.50 10.35
N GLU A 442 -25.28 2.34 9.52
CA GLU A 442 -25.16 3.09 8.29
C GLU A 442 -26.50 3.05 7.54
N PRO A 443 -26.83 4.07 6.73
CA PRO A 443 -28.12 4.18 6.09
C PRO A 443 -28.51 2.90 5.35
N THR A 444 -29.74 2.51 5.57
CA THR A 444 -30.43 1.24 5.34
C THR A 444 -30.50 0.72 3.90
N THR A 445 -29.59 1.03 3.03
CA THR A 445 -29.49 0.37 1.72
C THR A 445 -28.07 -0.11 1.49
N VAL A 446 -27.85 -1.40 1.66
CA VAL A 446 -26.66 -2.04 1.10
C VAL A 446 -26.63 -1.73 -0.39
N GLN A 447 -25.60 -1.02 -0.82
CA GLN A 447 -25.25 -0.97 -2.22
C GLN A 447 -24.04 -1.87 -2.42
N ALA A 448 -24.17 -2.86 -3.30
CA ALA A 448 -22.98 -3.59 -3.73
C ALA A 448 -22.00 -2.57 -4.30
N PRO A 449 -20.75 -2.51 -3.78
CA PRO A 449 -19.79 -1.52 -4.21
C PRO A 449 -19.50 -1.69 -5.70
N PRO A 450 -19.20 -0.63 -6.44
CA PRO A 450 -18.62 -0.77 -7.76
C PRO A 450 -17.31 -1.57 -7.63
N PHE A 451 -17.10 -2.50 -8.54
CA PHE A 451 -15.85 -3.21 -8.67
C PHE A 451 -15.26 -3.04 -10.07
N SER A 452 -13.95 -3.21 -10.18
CA SER A 452 -13.23 -3.14 -11.45
C SER A 452 -12.49 -4.46 -11.70
N LEU A 453 -12.38 -4.81 -12.97
CA LEU A 453 -11.53 -5.90 -13.44
C LEU A 453 -10.23 -5.30 -13.96
N SER A 454 -9.08 -5.93 -13.63
CA SER A 454 -7.78 -5.49 -14.18
C SER A 454 -7.72 -5.68 -15.71
N THR A 455 -8.42 -6.70 -16.21
CA THR A 455 -8.71 -6.92 -17.63
C THR A 455 -10.07 -7.61 -17.76
N ASN A 456 -10.82 -7.29 -18.80
CA ASN A 456 -12.08 -7.97 -19.12
C ASN A 456 -11.92 -9.09 -20.16
N VAL A 457 -10.68 -9.39 -20.56
CA VAL A 457 -10.32 -10.52 -21.43
C VAL A 457 -9.14 -11.24 -20.80
N ILE A 458 -9.26 -12.56 -20.62
CA ILE A 458 -8.18 -13.40 -20.11
C ILE A 458 -7.86 -14.52 -21.08
N SER A 459 -6.58 -14.90 -21.12
CA SER A 459 -6.04 -15.99 -21.93
C SER A 459 -5.24 -16.94 -21.03
N PRO A 460 -5.89 -17.78 -20.23
CA PRO A 460 -5.24 -18.60 -19.21
C PRO A 460 -4.48 -19.77 -19.84
N ASP A 461 -3.36 -19.51 -20.49
CA ASP A 461 -2.48 -20.50 -21.14
C ASP A 461 -1.12 -20.66 -20.44
N GLY A 462 -0.86 -19.86 -19.39
CA GLY A 462 0.32 -19.94 -18.54
C GLY A 462 1.55 -19.26 -19.12
N ASP A 463 1.39 -18.35 -20.08
CA ASP A 463 2.52 -17.62 -20.67
C ASP A 463 2.89 -16.35 -19.90
N GLY A 464 2.08 -15.96 -18.91
CA GLY A 464 2.25 -14.80 -18.04
C GLY A 464 1.65 -13.51 -18.57
N VAL A 465 0.87 -13.56 -19.66
CA VAL A 465 0.18 -12.40 -20.24
C VAL A 465 -1.32 -12.66 -20.22
N ASP A 466 -2.06 -11.80 -19.54
CA ASP A 466 -3.52 -11.91 -19.38
C ASP A 466 -4.03 -13.28 -18.91
N ASP A 467 -3.21 -14.04 -18.19
CA ASP A 467 -3.57 -15.34 -17.62
C ASP A 467 -4.70 -15.27 -16.59
N GLY A 468 -5.12 -14.07 -16.19
CA GLY A 468 -6.19 -13.89 -15.23
C GLY A 468 -6.55 -12.44 -15.01
N THR A 469 -7.66 -12.21 -14.33
CA THR A 469 -8.12 -10.88 -13.94
C THR A 469 -8.11 -10.71 -12.43
N VAL A 470 -7.85 -9.51 -11.97
CA VAL A 470 -8.01 -9.10 -10.57
C VAL A 470 -9.31 -8.32 -10.46
N ILE A 471 -10.10 -8.68 -9.48
CA ILE A 471 -11.40 -8.08 -9.14
C ILE A 471 -11.15 -7.19 -7.94
N ASP A 472 -11.09 -5.88 -8.13
CA ASP A 472 -10.87 -4.89 -7.08
C ASP A 472 -12.19 -4.22 -6.70
N TYR A 473 -12.52 -4.19 -5.40
CA TYR A 473 -13.72 -3.56 -4.87
C TYR A 473 -13.45 -2.91 -3.50
N THR A 474 -14.34 -2.01 -3.07
CA THR A 474 -14.19 -1.33 -1.78
C THR A 474 -15.48 -1.50 -0.99
N LEU A 475 -15.41 -2.15 0.17
CA LEU A 475 -16.55 -2.33 1.06
C LEU A 475 -16.79 -1.06 1.88
N PRO A 476 -18.04 -0.57 1.98
CA PRO A 476 -18.38 0.60 2.79
C PRO A 476 -18.33 0.33 4.29
N GLY A 477 -18.54 -0.91 4.70
CA GLY A 477 -18.54 -1.40 6.07
C GLY A 477 -18.18 -2.89 6.14
N PRO A 478 -17.98 -3.48 7.34
CA PRO A 478 -17.78 -4.91 7.50
C PRO A 478 -18.95 -5.67 6.86
N SER A 479 -18.66 -6.59 5.96
CA SER A 479 -19.68 -7.26 5.16
C SER A 479 -19.29 -8.71 4.85
N THR A 480 -20.29 -9.57 4.72
CA THR A 480 -20.08 -10.91 4.20
C THR A 480 -20.11 -10.88 2.68
N VAL A 481 -19.06 -11.35 2.06
CA VAL A 481 -18.84 -11.28 0.61
C VAL A 481 -18.86 -12.67 -0.01
N THR A 482 -19.52 -12.77 -1.17
CA THR A 482 -19.43 -13.91 -2.06
C THR A 482 -19.05 -13.41 -3.46
N ILE A 483 -18.04 -14.02 -4.08
CA ILE A 483 -17.66 -13.75 -5.48
C ILE A 483 -17.76 -15.06 -6.25
N GLU A 484 -18.67 -15.08 -7.22
CA GLU A 484 -18.89 -16.21 -8.11
C GLU A 484 -18.59 -15.83 -9.56
N ILE A 485 -18.12 -16.80 -10.30
CA ILE A 485 -17.99 -16.73 -11.75
C ILE A 485 -19.09 -17.60 -12.34
N ALA A 486 -20.04 -16.97 -13.00
CA ALA A 486 -21.11 -17.69 -13.68
C ALA A 486 -20.74 -17.95 -15.15
N ALA A 487 -20.96 -19.16 -15.60
CA ALA A 487 -20.81 -19.56 -17.00
C ALA A 487 -21.90 -18.95 -17.89
N PRO A 488 -21.75 -18.99 -19.24
CA PRO A 488 -22.75 -18.43 -20.16
C PRO A 488 -24.16 -19.01 -20.01
N ASP A 489 -24.30 -20.21 -19.49
CA ASP A 489 -25.57 -20.89 -19.18
C ASP A 489 -26.13 -20.50 -17.80
N GLY A 490 -25.45 -19.64 -17.05
CA GLY A 490 -25.84 -19.20 -15.72
C GLY A 490 -25.39 -20.09 -14.56
N THR A 491 -24.80 -21.25 -14.84
CA THR A 491 -24.26 -22.13 -13.79
C THR A 491 -22.99 -21.52 -13.17
N VAL A 492 -22.73 -21.84 -11.88
CA VAL A 492 -21.50 -21.35 -11.20
C VAL A 492 -20.32 -22.18 -11.71
N ALA A 493 -19.41 -21.50 -12.41
CA ALA A 493 -18.17 -22.07 -12.92
C ALA A 493 -17.03 -22.04 -11.87
N ALA A 494 -17.02 -21.05 -10.99
CA ALA A 494 -16.08 -20.95 -9.87
C ALA A 494 -16.65 -20.09 -8.74
N THR A 495 -16.28 -20.40 -7.50
CA THR A 495 -16.51 -19.53 -6.34
C THR A 495 -15.16 -19.08 -5.81
N LEU A 496 -14.86 -17.80 -5.96
CA LEU A 496 -13.57 -17.24 -5.55
C LEU A 496 -13.56 -16.86 -4.07
N VAL A 497 -14.70 -16.35 -3.59
CA VAL A 497 -14.94 -16.00 -2.19
C VAL A 497 -16.30 -16.55 -1.81
N SER A 498 -16.39 -17.31 -0.74
CA SER A 498 -17.63 -17.95 -0.30
C SER A 498 -18.03 -17.47 1.09
N ALA A 499 -19.04 -16.60 1.16
CA ALA A 499 -19.63 -16.07 2.39
C ALA A 499 -18.59 -15.63 3.44
N LEU A 500 -17.53 -14.95 3.01
CA LEU A 500 -16.43 -14.51 3.87
C LEU A 500 -16.72 -13.13 4.44
N THR A 501 -16.71 -13.00 5.76
CA THR A 501 -16.82 -11.69 6.41
C THR A 501 -15.50 -10.92 6.29
N LEU A 502 -15.55 -9.78 5.62
CA LEU A 502 -14.42 -8.90 5.34
C LEU A 502 -14.64 -7.53 5.98
N PRO A 503 -13.57 -6.87 6.46
CA PRO A 503 -13.67 -5.51 6.98
C PRO A 503 -13.97 -4.52 5.86
N ALA A 504 -14.43 -3.32 6.22
CA ALA A 504 -14.52 -2.19 5.31
C ALA A 504 -13.17 -1.87 4.66
N GLY A 505 -13.20 -1.22 3.50
CA GLY A 505 -12.02 -0.82 2.75
C GLY A 505 -11.79 -1.62 1.47
N GLY A 506 -10.62 -1.39 0.85
CA GLY A 506 -10.25 -1.99 -0.43
C GLY A 506 -9.96 -3.47 -0.32
N GLN A 507 -10.64 -4.28 -1.12
CA GLN A 507 -10.51 -5.72 -1.21
C GLN A 507 -10.16 -6.12 -2.64
N SER A 508 -9.55 -7.30 -2.81
CA SER A 508 -9.28 -7.85 -4.14
C SER A 508 -9.39 -9.38 -4.15
N ALA A 509 -9.82 -9.91 -5.28
CA ALA A 509 -9.78 -11.34 -5.58
C ALA A 509 -9.19 -11.54 -6.97
N ARG A 510 -8.62 -12.71 -7.25
CA ARG A 510 -8.07 -13.03 -8.57
C ARG A 510 -8.76 -14.26 -9.13
N TRP A 511 -9.08 -14.23 -10.43
CA TRP A 511 -9.51 -15.40 -11.20
C TRP A 511 -8.57 -15.59 -12.39
N GLY A 512 -8.03 -16.81 -12.53
CA GLY A 512 -7.16 -17.22 -13.62
C GLY A 512 -7.87 -18.16 -14.61
N GLY A 513 -9.20 -18.16 -14.67
CA GLY A 513 -9.96 -19.04 -15.55
C GLY A 513 -10.15 -20.46 -14.98
N GLU A 514 -9.83 -20.70 -13.71
CA GLU A 514 -10.03 -22.00 -13.08
C GLU A 514 -11.51 -22.26 -12.81
N GLY A 515 -11.94 -23.50 -13.04
CA GLY A 515 -13.22 -24.07 -12.66
C GLY A 515 -13.04 -25.48 -12.06
N PRO A 516 -14.14 -26.20 -11.71
CA PRO A 516 -14.06 -27.49 -11.02
C PRO A 516 -13.32 -28.57 -11.80
N ALA A 517 -13.31 -28.50 -13.12
CA ALA A 517 -12.67 -29.47 -14.02
C ALA A 517 -11.36 -28.95 -14.66
N GLY A 518 -10.76 -27.93 -14.10
CA GLY A 518 -9.58 -27.25 -14.67
C GLY A 518 -9.95 -25.91 -15.30
N ILE A 519 -9.16 -25.44 -16.27
CA ILE A 519 -9.44 -24.16 -16.95
C ILE A 519 -10.75 -24.25 -17.73
N VAL A 520 -11.64 -23.29 -17.50
CA VAL A 520 -12.98 -23.24 -18.13
C VAL A 520 -12.88 -23.09 -19.65
N ALA A 521 -13.97 -23.42 -20.36
CA ALA A 521 -14.06 -23.26 -21.82
C ALA A 521 -14.00 -21.77 -22.24
N ASP A 522 -13.70 -21.51 -23.49
CA ASP A 522 -13.80 -20.18 -24.06
C ASP A 522 -15.26 -19.71 -24.02
N GLY A 523 -15.46 -18.45 -23.66
CA GLY A 523 -16.80 -17.88 -23.50
C GLY A 523 -16.82 -16.58 -22.72
N ILE A 524 -18.00 -16.01 -22.60
CA ILE A 524 -18.23 -14.81 -21.78
C ILE A 524 -18.79 -15.26 -20.43
N TYR A 525 -18.01 -15.02 -19.38
CA TYR A 525 -18.34 -15.34 -18.00
C TYR A 525 -18.82 -14.09 -17.28
N THR A 526 -19.65 -14.25 -16.27
CA THR A 526 -20.12 -13.14 -15.43
C THR A 526 -19.50 -13.25 -14.05
N VAL A 527 -18.70 -12.27 -13.69
CA VAL A 527 -18.25 -12.07 -12.31
C VAL A 527 -19.41 -11.46 -11.53
N ARG A 528 -19.86 -12.15 -10.48
CA ARG A 528 -20.95 -11.71 -9.61
C ARG A 528 -20.39 -11.45 -8.22
N LEU A 529 -20.49 -10.21 -7.75
CA LEU A 529 -20.14 -9.77 -6.40
C LEU A 529 -21.43 -9.62 -5.60
N THR A 530 -21.64 -10.47 -4.59
CA THR A 530 -22.73 -10.38 -3.63
C THR A 530 -22.17 -9.94 -2.30
N VAL A 531 -22.77 -8.92 -1.70
CA VAL A 531 -22.37 -8.34 -0.41
C VAL A 531 -23.57 -8.39 0.52
N THR A 532 -23.38 -8.95 1.72
CA THR A 532 -24.36 -8.94 2.80
C THR A 532 -23.78 -8.13 3.97
N ASP A 533 -24.49 -7.11 4.42
CA ASP A 533 -24.06 -6.29 5.54
C ASP A 533 -24.33 -6.94 6.91
N ALA A 534 -23.96 -6.24 7.98
CA ALA A 534 -24.17 -6.68 9.36
C ALA A 534 -25.67 -6.82 9.74
N LEU A 535 -26.57 -6.22 8.96
CA LEU A 535 -28.02 -6.28 9.15
C LEU A 535 -28.68 -7.39 8.30
N GLY A 536 -27.88 -8.16 7.55
CA GLY A 536 -28.37 -9.20 6.67
C GLY A 536 -28.96 -8.69 5.34
N GLN A 537 -28.78 -7.42 5.00
CA GLN A 537 -29.21 -6.88 3.71
C GLN A 537 -28.26 -7.31 2.60
N VAL A 538 -28.79 -7.73 1.47
CA VAL A 538 -28.03 -8.28 0.35
C VAL A 538 -28.05 -7.34 -0.85
N ALA A 539 -26.90 -7.09 -1.42
CA ALA A 539 -26.77 -6.37 -2.69
C ALA A 539 -25.83 -7.11 -3.64
N GLU A 540 -26.10 -7.01 -4.94
CA GLU A 540 -25.34 -7.69 -5.99
C GLU A 540 -24.91 -6.73 -7.09
N ARG A 541 -23.70 -6.95 -7.62
CA ARG A 541 -23.21 -6.35 -8.88
C ARG A 541 -22.53 -7.39 -9.73
N SER A 542 -22.59 -7.19 -11.05
CA SER A 542 -21.95 -8.08 -12.00
C SER A 542 -21.22 -7.33 -13.10
N GLN A 543 -20.15 -7.94 -13.61
CA GLN A 543 -19.40 -7.53 -14.81
C GLN A 543 -19.01 -8.78 -15.60
N THR A 544 -18.80 -8.61 -16.91
CA THR A 544 -18.41 -9.72 -17.77
C THR A 544 -16.91 -9.78 -17.99
N VAL A 545 -16.39 -10.99 -18.12
CA VAL A 545 -15.02 -11.29 -18.51
C VAL A 545 -15.03 -12.36 -19.59
N SER A 546 -14.26 -12.13 -20.65
CA SER A 546 -14.13 -13.09 -21.76
C SER A 546 -12.93 -14.00 -21.52
N VAL A 547 -13.12 -15.30 -21.62
CA VAL A 547 -12.05 -16.30 -21.65
C VAL A 547 -11.79 -16.69 -23.09
N ILE A 548 -10.58 -16.50 -23.58
CA ILE A 548 -10.19 -16.76 -24.96
C ILE A 548 -8.90 -17.55 -24.96
N ARG A 549 -8.98 -18.84 -25.32
CA ARG A 549 -7.83 -19.74 -25.47
C ARG A 549 -7.66 -20.23 -26.91
N ALA A 550 -8.38 -19.57 -27.83
CA ALA A 550 -8.40 -19.97 -29.24
C ALA A 550 -7.01 -19.98 -29.87
N LEU A 551 -6.12 -19.15 -29.36
CA LEU A 551 -4.74 -19.06 -29.82
C LEU A 551 -3.77 -19.41 -28.70
N ARG A 552 -2.98 -20.45 -28.90
CA ARG A 552 -1.91 -20.85 -27.98
C ARG A 552 -0.57 -20.83 -28.67
N LYS A 553 0.48 -20.59 -27.90
CA LYS A 553 1.87 -20.65 -28.36
C LYS A 553 2.14 -19.77 -29.58
N LEU A 554 1.57 -18.54 -29.60
CA LEU A 554 1.89 -17.59 -30.65
C LEU A 554 3.41 -17.31 -30.64
N LYS A 555 4.07 -17.58 -31.74
CA LYS A 555 5.49 -17.28 -31.96
C LYS A 555 5.65 -16.48 -33.23
N LEU A 556 6.36 -15.38 -33.13
CA LEU A 556 6.82 -14.63 -34.27
C LEU A 556 8.28 -15.02 -34.56
N SER A 557 8.61 -15.28 -35.81
CA SER A 557 10.01 -15.60 -36.20
C SER A 557 10.96 -14.43 -35.88
N ARG A 558 10.42 -13.18 -35.89
CA ARG A 558 11.11 -11.95 -35.47
C ARG A 558 10.05 -10.89 -35.12
N THR A 559 10.41 -9.91 -34.32
CA THR A 559 9.56 -8.78 -33.94
C THR A 559 9.89 -7.52 -34.72
N ASP A 560 10.96 -7.56 -35.52
CA ASP A 560 11.39 -6.43 -36.35
C ASP A 560 11.85 -6.95 -37.73
N VAL A 561 11.38 -6.30 -38.77
CA VAL A 561 11.65 -6.68 -40.19
C VAL A 561 12.12 -5.48 -40.99
N GLY A 562 13.29 -5.59 -41.56
CA GLY A 562 13.72 -4.61 -42.57
C GLY A 562 12.90 -4.69 -43.87
N ARG A 563 13.12 -3.74 -44.77
CA ARG A 563 12.32 -3.40 -45.97
C ARG A 563 12.07 -4.55 -46.94
N ASN A 564 12.28 -5.68 -46.87
CA ASN A 564 11.90 -6.86 -47.67
C ASN A 564 11.97 -8.14 -46.82
N GLY A 565 11.87 -7.99 -45.52
CA GLY A 565 11.87 -9.14 -44.61
C GLY A 565 10.45 -9.71 -44.44
N ALA A 566 10.37 -11.01 -44.18
CA ALA A 566 9.15 -11.69 -43.84
C ALA A 566 9.14 -12.04 -42.32
N VAL A 567 7.97 -11.94 -41.69
CA VAL A 567 7.72 -12.48 -40.36
C VAL A 567 6.82 -13.69 -40.54
N THR A 568 7.21 -14.81 -39.94
CA THR A 568 6.34 -15.97 -39.84
C THR A 568 5.73 -15.99 -38.45
N ALA A 569 4.41 -15.95 -38.36
CA ALA A 569 3.66 -16.23 -37.16
C ALA A 569 3.30 -17.73 -37.14
N SER A 570 3.54 -18.40 -36.04
CA SER A 570 3.09 -19.77 -35.80
C SER A 570 2.33 -19.83 -34.50
N TRP A 571 1.22 -20.54 -34.48
CA TRP A 571 0.38 -20.68 -33.28
C TRP A 571 -0.28 -22.06 -33.27
N GLN A 572 -0.82 -22.43 -32.12
CA GLN A 572 -1.77 -23.53 -32.00
C GLN A 572 -3.17 -22.95 -31.86
N GLN A 573 -4.06 -23.40 -32.71
CA GLN A 573 -5.47 -23.00 -32.67
C GLN A 573 -6.30 -24.13 -32.07
N THR A 574 -7.13 -23.81 -31.07
CA THR A 574 -7.99 -24.78 -30.39
C THR A 574 -9.42 -24.74 -30.90
N GLN A 575 -9.80 -23.68 -31.60
CA GLN A 575 -11.09 -23.49 -32.26
C GLN A 575 -10.99 -22.45 -33.36
N GLN A 576 -12.02 -22.38 -34.23
CA GLN A 576 -12.02 -21.39 -35.31
C GLN A 576 -12.03 -19.97 -34.78
N ALA A 577 -11.07 -19.14 -35.20
CA ALA A 577 -10.93 -17.76 -34.79
C ALA A 577 -10.41 -16.89 -35.93
N THR A 578 -10.77 -15.62 -35.94
CA THR A 578 -10.23 -14.64 -36.87
C THR A 578 -9.03 -13.96 -36.24
N LEU A 579 -7.90 -14.00 -36.92
CA LEU A 579 -6.67 -13.37 -36.47
C LEU A 579 -6.52 -12.03 -37.18
N SER A 580 -6.29 -10.94 -36.41
CA SER A 580 -5.88 -9.66 -36.96
C SER A 580 -4.55 -9.24 -36.34
N GLY A 581 -3.68 -8.65 -37.15
CA GLY A 581 -2.37 -8.13 -36.69
C GLY A 581 -2.07 -6.79 -37.33
N ASP A 582 -1.43 -5.91 -36.57
CA ASP A 582 -1.03 -4.60 -37.02
C ASP A 582 0.49 -4.56 -37.26
N LEU A 583 0.89 -4.09 -38.43
CA LEU A 583 2.29 -3.82 -38.75
C LEU A 583 2.53 -2.32 -38.60
N SER A 584 3.33 -1.89 -37.62
CA SER A 584 3.72 -0.49 -37.47
C SER A 584 5.12 -0.25 -38.03
N THR A 585 5.26 0.78 -38.86
CA THR A 585 6.56 1.29 -39.31
C THR A 585 6.81 2.62 -38.61
N GLY A 586 7.68 2.64 -37.63
CA GLY A 586 8.27 3.74 -36.82
C GLY A 586 7.67 5.15 -36.79
N SER A 587 6.82 5.57 -37.70
CA SER A 587 6.15 6.89 -37.71
C SER A 587 4.88 6.96 -38.57
N ARG A 588 4.33 5.84 -39.00
CA ARG A 588 3.06 5.80 -39.77
C ARG A 588 2.04 4.92 -39.07
N ALA A 589 0.75 5.29 -39.26
CA ALA A 589 -0.36 4.49 -38.75
C ALA A 589 -0.25 3.02 -39.16
N PRO A 590 -0.62 2.07 -38.30
CA PRO A 590 -0.52 0.64 -38.57
C PRO A 590 -1.41 0.25 -39.75
N SER A 591 -0.90 -0.64 -40.59
CA SER A 591 -1.69 -1.27 -41.65
C SER A 591 -2.17 -2.63 -41.14
N ALA A 592 -3.47 -2.84 -41.09
CA ALA A 592 -4.07 -4.09 -40.65
C ALA A 592 -3.77 -5.23 -41.65
N LEU A 593 -3.24 -6.33 -41.15
CA LEU A 593 -3.12 -7.58 -41.90
C LEU A 593 -4.21 -8.53 -41.40
N ILE A 594 -5.22 -8.79 -42.22
CA ILE A 594 -6.28 -9.75 -41.92
C ILE A 594 -5.93 -11.05 -42.64
N ALA A 595 -5.69 -12.12 -41.90
CA ALA A 595 -5.67 -13.47 -42.43
C ALA A 595 -6.88 -14.22 -41.87
N ALA A 596 -7.81 -14.58 -42.71
CA ALA A 596 -8.84 -15.57 -42.38
C ALA A 596 -8.23 -16.96 -42.53
N VAL A 597 -8.23 -17.77 -41.46
CA VAL A 597 -7.85 -19.18 -41.47
C VAL A 597 -9.03 -20.02 -41.03
#